data_94d04e923e5a865010612b25ec24c26d
#
_entry.id   94d04e923e5a865010612b25ec24c26d
#
_cell.length_a   1.000
_cell.length_b   1.000
_cell.length_c   1.000
_cell.angle_alpha   90.00
_cell.angle_beta   90.00
_cell.angle_gamma   90.00
#
_symmetry.space_group_name_H-M   'P 1'
#
loop_
_entity.id
_entity.type
_entity.pdbx_description
1 polymer ?
#
loop_
_entity_poly.entity_id
_entity_poly.type
_entity_poly.pdbx_seq_one_letter_code
_entity_poly.pdbx_strand_id
1 'polypeptide(L)'
;MILEIEDERGLLDGEARSLMQRCADAAQATEGVQAPLAAFISIVDDGAIRDINREQRGKDVSTDVLSFPTVNYPAGRTAGHCEKRLRQEYDPELGACVLGDIVISMDHVRAQAAAYGHSEQRECGYLLTHGLFHLMGYDHMTDADKPVMRAMEEKSLASIGLTRGED
;
A
#
# COMPACT_ATOMS: atom_id res chain seq x y z
N MET A 1 7.16 5.92 -8.57
CA MET A 1 5.84 6.26 -7.99
C MET A 1 6.00 7.44 -7.04
N ILE A 2 5.11 8.40 -7.11
CA ILE A 2 5.06 9.52 -6.16
C ILE A 2 4.28 9.11 -4.92
N LEU A 3 4.87 9.22 -3.74
CA LEU A 3 4.19 9.02 -2.46
C LEU A 3 3.99 10.38 -1.79
N GLU A 4 2.73 10.77 -1.63
CA GLU A 4 2.36 11.93 -0.82
C GLU A 4 2.06 11.44 0.59
N ILE A 5 3.01 11.62 1.51
CA ILE A 5 2.93 11.09 2.87
C ILE A 5 2.51 12.20 3.84
N GLU A 6 1.38 12.00 4.49
CA GLU A 6 0.91 12.82 5.59
C GLU A 6 1.23 12.12 6.92
N ASP A 7 2.13 12.71 7.69
CA ASP A 7 2.62 12.18 8.98
C ASP A 7 2.70 13.35 9.96
N GLU A 8 1.53 13.80 10.43
CA GLU A 8 1.39 14.99 11.29
C GLU A 8 2.19 14.91 12.59
N ARG A 9 2.36 13.71 13.13
CA ARG A 9 3.05 13.47 14.40
C ARG A 9 4.54 13.15 14.22
N GLY A 10 5.05 13.09 12.99
CA GLY A 10 6.44 12.78 12.72
C GLY A 10 6.85 11.39 13.19
N LEU A 11 6.00 10.38 12.99
CA LEU A 11 6.20 9.01 13.45
C LEU A 11 7.16 8.19 12.57
N LEU A 12 7.33 8.60 11.31
CA LEU A 12 8.25 7.96 10.38
C LEU A 12 9.62 8.63 10.42
N ASP A 13 10.66 7.84 10.53
CA ASP A 13 12.04 8.31 10.31
C ASP A 13 12.40 8.33 8.82
N GLY A 14 13.58 8.86 8.50
CA GLY A 14 14.08 8.94 7.13
C GLY A 14 14.33 7.57 6.49
N GLU A 15 14.71 6.59 7.29
CA GLU A 15 14.95 5.22 6.85
C GLU A 15 13.63 4.54 6.44
N ALA A 16 12.57 4.72 7.24
CA ALA A 16 11.23 4.23 6.90
C ALA A 16 10.72 4.84 5.60
N ARG A 17 10.86 6.18 5.45
CA ARG A 17 10.44 6.88 4.23
C ARG A 17 11.19 6.39 3.00
N SER A 18 12.50 6.21 3.11
CA SER A 18 13.34 5.70 2.03
C SER A 18 12.95 4.28 1.62
N LEU A 19 12.72 3.40 2.59
CA LEU A 19 12.29 2.04 2.33
C LEU A 19 10.90 1.98 1.70
N MET A 20 9.96 2.80 2.18
CA MET A 20 8.61 2.91 1.59
C MET A 20 8.69 3.34 0.12
N GLN A 21 9.56 4.30 -0.22
CA GLN A 21 9.75 4.71 -1.61
C GLN A 21 10.26 3.58 -2.48
N ARG A 22 11.23 2.81 -1.98
CA ARG A 22 11.76 1.64 -2.70
C ARG A 22 10.68 0.56 -2.88
N CYS A 23 9.85 0.33 -1.87
CA CYS A 23 8.71 -0.59 -1.96
C CYS A 23 7.71 -0.15 -3.03
N ALA A 24 7.39 1.14 -3.08
CA ALA A 24 6.45 1.68 -4.06
C ALA A 24 6.97 1.57 -5.50
N ASP A 25 8.23 1.91 -5.72
CA ASP A 25 8.86 1.77 -7.03
C ASP A 25 8.92 0.30 -7.49
N ALA A 26 9.22 -0.60 -6.57
CA ALA A 26 9.24 -2.04 -6.83
C ALA A 26 7.84 -2.57 -7.17
N ALA A 27 6.80 -2.12 -6.47
CA ALA A 27 5.42 -2.53 -6.73
C ALA A 27 4.97 -2.10 -8.14
N GLN A 28 5.27 -0.87 -8.54
CA GLN A 28 4.98 -0.38 -9.89
C GLN A 28 5.71 -1.20 -10.96
N ALA A 29 6.99 -1.45 -10.76
CA ALA A 29 7.81 -2.24 -11.69
C ALA A 29 7.30 -3.69 -11.81
N THR A 30 6.94 -4.30 -10.69
CA THR A 30 6.42 -5.68 -10.64
C THR A 30 5.08 -5.79 -11.37
N GLU A 31 4.20 -4.82 -11.20
CA GLU A 31 2.91 -4.76 -11.92
C GLU A 31 3.09 -4.43 -13.41
N GLY A 32 4.21 -3.79 -13.78
CA GLY A 32 4.52 -3.47 -15.18
C GLY A 32 3.79 -2.23 -15.70
N VAL A 33 3.45 -1.28 -14.85
CA VAL A 33 2.79 -0.03 -15.25
C VAL A 33 3.83 1.00 -15.69
N GLN A 34 3.70 1.50 -16.92
CA GLN A 34 4.58 2.52 -17.50
C GLN A 34 4.14 3.94 -17.19
N ALA A 35 2.84 4.17 -16.96
CA ALA A 35 2.31 5.48 -16.61
C ALA A 35 2.90 5.96 -15.28
N PRO A 36 3.14 7.27 -15.11
CA PRO A 36 3.52 7.81 -13.81
C PRO A 36 2.39 7.66 -12.81
N LEU A 37 2.69 7.13 -11.63
CA LEU A 37 1.71 6.84 -10.58
C LEU A 37 1.96 7.65 -9.32
N ALA A 38 0.87 7.93 -8.60
CA ALA A 38 0.91 8.55 -7.28
C ALA A 38 -0.07 7.86 -6.33
N ALA A 39 0.27 7.85 -5.04
CA ALA A 39 -0.60 7.38 -3.98
C ALA A 39 -0.47 8.30 -2.76
N PHE A 40 -1.57 8.49 -2.05
CA PHE A 40 -1.64 9.27 -0.81
C PHE A 40 -1.56 8.34 0.39
N ILE A 41 -0.62 8.60 1.29
CA ILE A 41 -0.35 7.75 2.46
C ILE A 41 -0.57 8.58 3.72
N SER A 42 -1.45 8.12 4.61
CA SER A 42 -1.66 8.74 5.92
C SER A 42 -1.13 7.83 7.03
N ILE A 43 -0.28 8.37 7.88
CA ILE A 43 0.28 7.67 9.04
C ILE A 43 -0.47 8.16 10.27
N VAL A 44 -1.14 7.23 10.94
CA VAL A 44 -2.08 7.53 12.05
C VAL A 44 -1.87 6.57 13.22
N ASP A 45 -2.60 6.80 14.32
CA ASP A 45 -2.69 5.88 15.45
C ASP A 45 -3.93 4.95 15.34
N ASP A 46 -4.06 4.02 16.29
CA ASP A 46 -5.17 3.06 16.33
C ASP A 46 -6.54 3.74 16.47
N GLY A 47 -6.62 4.82 17.25
CA GLY A 47 -7.86 5.58 17.42
C GLY A 47 -8.34 6.20 16.11
N ALA A 48 -7.42 6.82 15.38
CA ALA A 48 -7.74 7.46 14.10
C ALA A 48 -8.13 6.44 13.02
N ILE A 49 -7.40 5.34 12.89
CA ILE A 49 -7.74 4.32 11.88
C ILE A 49 -9.06 3.60 12.21
N ARG A 50 -9.37 3.41 13.48
CA ARG A 50 -10.68 2.90 13.92
C ARG A 50 -11.80 3.82 13.50
N ASP A 51 -11.66 5.13 13.69
CA ASP A 51 -12.65 6.12 13.27
C ASP A 51 -12.86 6.10 11.76
N ILE A 52 -11.78 6.04 10.99
CA ILE A 52 -11.84 5.94 9.52
C ILE A 52 -12.53 4.64 9.09
N ASN A 53 -12.19 3.52 9.71
CA ASN A 53 -12.79 2.21 9.41
C ASN A 53 -14.29 2.21 9.70
N ARG A 54 -14.71 2.82 10.81
CA ARG A 54 -16.13 2.97 11.17
C ARG A 54 -16.88 3.85 10.17
N GLU A 55 -16.33 5.01 9.82
CA GLU A 55 -16.97 5.99 8.92
C GLU A 55 -17.03 5.51 7.47
N GLN A 56 -15.96 4.88 6.99
CA GLN A 56 -15.83 4.50 5.57
C GLN A 56 -16.29 3.07 5.28
N ARG A 57 -16.22 2.15 6.24
CA ARG A 57 -16.50 0.73 6.03
C ARG A 57 -17.56 0.17 7.00
N GLY A 58 -18.04 0.95 7.93
CA GLY A 58 -19.00 0.52 8.94
C GLY A 58 -18.46 -0.47 9.97
N LYS A 59 -17.13 -0.53 10.13
CA LYS A 59 -16.45 -1.46 11.06
C LYS A 59 -15.80 -0.66 12.19
N ASP A 60 -16.35 -0.74 13.39
CA ASP A 60 -15.86 -0.02 14.57
C ASP A 60 -14.73 -0.79 15.27
N VAL A 61 -13.66 -1.05 14.54
CA VAL A 61 -12.45 -1.71 15.05
C VAL A 61 -11.20 -1.08 14.43
N SER A 62 -10.09 -1.10 15.17
CA SER A 62 -8.79 -0.72 14.60
C SER A 62 -8.27 -1.84 13.68
N THR A 63 -7.39 -1.48 12.77
CA THR A 63 -6.70 -2.40 11.86
C THR A 63 -5.31 -1.86 11.54
N ASP A 64 -4.50 -2.62 10.83
CA ASP A 64 -3.15 -2.21 10.46
C ASP A 64 -3.11 -1.25 9.26
N VAL A 65 -3.87 -1.55 8.21
CA VAL A 65 -3.86 -0.79 6.96
C VAL A 65 -5.26 -0.78 6.34
N LEU A 66 -5.63 0.38 5.77
CA LEU A 66 -6.83 0.55 4.95
C LEU A 66 -6.43 1.10 3.58
N SER A 67 -7.06 0.60 2.53
CA SER A 67 -6.84 1.03 1.16
C SER A 67 -8.14 1.47 0.52
N PHE A 68 -8.11 2.64 -0.14
CA PHE A 68 -9.27 3.24 -0.80
C PHE A 68 -8.92 3.54 -2.26
N PRO A 69 -9.20 2.60 -3.19
CA PRO A 69 -8.87 2.79 -4.60
C PRO A 69 -9.67 3.92 -5.25
N THR A 70 -9.00 4.76 -6.04
CA THR A 70 -9.64 5.73 -6.94
C THR A 70 -10.09 5.05 -8.23
N VAL A 71 -9.35 4.03 -8.67
CA VAL A 71 -9.58 3.36 -9.92
C VAL A 71 -10.35 2.05 -9.70
N ASN A 72 -11.44 1.87 -10.45
CA ASN A 72 -12.16 0.60 -10.51
C ASN A 72 -11.72 -0.17 -11.76
N TYR A 73 -11.19 -1.36 -11.55
CA TYR A 73 -10.78 -2.24 -12.65
C TYR A 73 -11.87 -3.25 -12.98
N PRO A 74 -12.00 -3.66 -14.25
CA PRO A 74 -12.88 -4.77 -14.59
C PRO A 74 -12.52 -6.04 -13.82
N ALA A 75 -13.49 -6.91 -13.58
CA ALA A 75 -13.26 -8.16 -12.85
C ALA A 75 -12.13 -8.97 -13.48
N GLY A 76 -11.19 -9.43 -12.64
CA GLY A 76 -10.03 -10.21 -13.06
C GLY A 76 -8.92 -9.41 -13.76
N ARG A 77 -9.02 -8.08 -13.78
CA ARG A 77 -8.00 -7.21 -14.36
C ARG A 77 -7.34 -6.33 -13.31
N THR A 78 -6.08 -5.98 -13.55
CA THR A 78 -5.28 -5.15 -12.67
C THR A 78 -4.66 -3.98 -13.44
N ALA A 79 -3.98 -3.10 -12.74
CA ALA A 79 -3.39 -1.87 -13.31
C ALA A 79 -2.53 -2.13 -14.54
N GLY A 80 -1.71 -3.16 -14.52
CA GLY A 80 -0.83 -3.52 -15.65
C GLY A 80 -1.58 -3.88 -16.93
N HIS A 81 -2.84 -4.29 -16.82
CA HIS A 81 -3.71 -4.60 -17.97
C HIS A 81 -4.57 -3.41 -18.40
N CYS A 82 -4.61 -2.33 -17.63
CA CYS A 82 -5.59 -1.25 -17.76
C CYS A 82 -4.96 0.14 -17.73
N GLU A 83 -3.80 0.35 -18.31
CA GLU A 83 -3.12 1.66 -18.30
C GLU A 83 -3.96 2.79 -18.89
N LYS A 84 -4.77 2.49 -19.90
CA LYS A 84 -5.69 3.48 -20.49
C LYS A 84 -6.70 3.97 -19.47
N ARG A 85 -7.19 3.07 -18.61
CA ARG A 85 -8.11 3.43 -17.52
C ARG A 85 -7.40 4.24 -16.44
N LEU A 86 -6.16 3.86 -16.07
CA LEU A 86 -5.33 4.59 -15.14
C LEU A 86 -5.09 6.04 -15.58
N ARG A 87 -4.82 6.25 -16.87
CA ARG A 87 -4.54 7.59 -17.42
C ARG A 87 -5.73 8.54 -17.33
N GLN A 88 -6.94 8.05 -17.10
CA GLN A 88 -8.11 8.88 -16.82
C GLN A 88 -8.02 9.55 -15.44
N GLU A 89 -7.22 9.02 -14.54
CA GLU A 89 -6.98 9.57 -13.20
C GLU A 89 -5.69 10.40 -13.11
N TYR A 90 -5.22 10.91 -14.26
CA TYR A 90 -4.04 11.78 -14.31
C TYR A 90 -4.33 13.13 -13.66
N ASP A 91 -3.48 13.50 -12.69
CA ASP A 91 -3.52 14.79 -12.02
C ASP A 91 -2.34 15.64 -12.53
N PRO A 92 -2.60 16.73 -13.27
CA PRO A 92 -1.53 17.58 -13.81
C PRO A 92 -0.71 18.32 -12.75
N GLU A 93 -1.26 18.53 -11.56
CA GLU A 93 -0.50 19.15 -10.46
C GLU A 93 0.55 18.19 -9.90
N LEU A 94 0.23 16.89 -9.83
CA LEU A 94 1.17 15.86 -9.42
C LEU A 94 2.04 15.35 -10.55
N GLY A 95 1.56 15.46 -11.78
CA GLY A 95 2.22 14.86 -12.95
C GLY A 95 2.11 13.33 -12.97
N ALA A 96 1.07 12.77 -12.38
CA ALA A 96 0.91 11.32 -12.23
C ALA A 96 -0.57 10.92 -12.12
N CYS A 97 -0.84 9.64 -12.40
CA CYS A 97 -2.16 9.04 -12.23
C CYS A 97 -2.36 8.64 -10.76
N VAL A 98 -3.43 9.08 -10.14
CA VAL A 98 -3.72 8.81 -8.72
C VAL A 98 -4.33 7.42 -8.55
N LEU A 99 -3.65 6.55 -7.83
CA LEU A 99 -4.15 5.20 -7.49
C LEU A 99 -5.19 5.21 -6.38
N GLY A 100 -5.02 6.08 -5.39
CA GLY A 100 -5.91 6.18 -4.24
C GLY A 100 -5.18 6.51 -2.94
N ASP A 101 -5.83 6.15 -1.83
CA ASP A 101 -5.38 6.46 -0.47
C ASP A 101 -5.08 5.18 0.33
N ILE A 102 -4.01 5.23 1.11
CA ILE A 102 -3.65 4.18 2.06
C ILE A 102 -3.49 4.81 3.43
N VAL A 103 -4.10 4.21 4.45
CA VAL A 103 -3.98 4.63 5.85
C VAL A 103 -3.27 3.52 6.62
N ILE A 104 -2.21 3.86 7.34
CA ILE A 104 -1.39 2.91 8.11
C ILE A 104 -1.42 3.31 9.59
N SER A 105 -1.71 2.35 10.48
CA SER A 105 -1.61 2.54 11.92
C SER A 105 -0.20 2.22 12.40
N MET A 106 0.49 3.22 12.96
CA MET A 106 1.82 3.01 13.56
C MET A 106 1.77 2.15 14.82
N ASP A 107 0.67 2.15 15.57
CA ASP A 107 0.51 1.26 16.72
C ASP A 107 0.54 -0.21 16.29
N HIS A 108 -0.15 -0.54 15.18
CA HIS A 108 -0.10 -1.89 14.60
C HIS A 108 1.27 -2.21 14.01
N VAL A 109 1.92 -1.24 13.34
CA VAL A 109 3.29 -1.41 12.82
C VAL A 109 4.24 -1.85 13.93
N ARG A 110 4.23 -1.13 15.06
CA ARG A 110 5.09 -1.43 16.21
C ARG A 110 4.80 -2.80 16.82
N ALA A 111 3.52 -3.10 17.03
CA ALA A 111 3.10 -4.38 17.61
C ALA A 111 3.46 -5.56 16.70
N GLN A 112 3.20 -5.45 15.40
CA GLN A 112 3.50 -6.50 14.44
C GLN A 112 4.99 -6.68 14.20
N ALA A 113 5.77 -5.60 14.13
CA ALA A 113 7.22 -5.67 14.02
C ALA A 113 7.82 -6.42 15.22
N ALA A 114 7.39 -6.10 16.43
CA ALA A 114 7.82 -6.80 17.64
C ALA A 114 7.41 -8.27 17.63
N ALA A 115 6.18 -8.58 17.23
CA ALA A 115 5.65 -9.95 17.20
C ALA A 115 6.36 -10.84 16.17
N TYR A 116 6.73 -10.28 15.01
CA TYR A 116 7.37 -11.01 13.91
C TYR A 116 8.90 -10.93 13.93
N GLY A 117 9.48 -10.16 14.84
CA GLY A 117 10.93 -10.08 15.01
C GLY A 117 11.65 -9.29 13.91
N HIS A 118 10.99 -8.31 13.30
CA HIS A 118 11.63 -7.43 12.33
C HIS A 118 11.45 -5.94 12.65
N SER A 119 12.09 -5.06 11.88
CA SER A 119 12.06 -3.62 12.13
C SER A 119 10.69 -3.00 11.82
N GLU A 120 10.41 -1.87 12.47
CA GLU A 120 9.22 -1.05 12.15
C GLU A 120 9.26 -0.55 10.70
N GLN A 121 10.45 -0.22 10.18
CA GLN A 121 10.64 0.22 8.80
C GLN A 121 10.20 -0.87 7.81
N ARG A 122 10.60 -2.11 8.06
CA ARG A 122 10.19 -3.26 7.21
C ARG A 122 8.68 -3.48 7.28
N GLU A 123 8.08 -3.37 8.46
CA GLU A 123 6.62 -3.53 8.60
C GLU A 123 5.86 -2.45 7.84
N CYS A 124 6.31 -1.18 7.92
CA CYS A 124 5.75 -0.10 7.09
C CYS A 124 5.83 -0.43 5.60
N GLY A 125 6.97 -0.94 5.15
CA GLY A 125 7.17 -1.35 3.76
C GLY A 125 6.23 -2.47 3.33
N TYR A 126 6.01 -3.47 4.18
CA TYR A 126 5.10 -4.58 3.91
C TYR A 126 3.65 -4.12 3.83
N LEU A 127 3.19 -3.30 4.78
CA LEU A 127 1.83 -2.79 4.77
C LEU A 127 1.56 -1.85 3.59
N LEU A 128 2.54 -1.01 3.25
CA LEU A 128 2.44 -0.16 2.06
C LEU A 128 2.33 -1.01 0.78
N THR A 129 3.18 -2.01 0.63
CA THR A 129 3.17 -2.91 -0.55
C THR A 129 1.81 -3.60 -0.68
N HIS A 130 1.28 -4.13 0.41
CA HIS A 130 -0.06 -4.74 0.43
C HIS A 130 -1.14 -3.75 -0.02
N GLY A 131 -1.14 -2.55 0.55
CA GLY A 131 -2.08 -1.50 0.16
C GLY A 131 -1.98 -1.08 -1.29
N LEU A 132 -0.75 -0.96 -1.82
CA LEU A 132 -0.52 -0.59 -3.22
C LEU A 132 -1.05 -1.65 -4.19
N PHE A 133 -0.88 -2.95 -3.91
CA PHE A 133 -1.45 -3.99 -4.76
C PHE A 133 -2.97 -3.98 -4.72
N HIS A 134 -3.60 -3.65 -3.57
CA HIS A 134 -5.04 -3.39 -3.53
C HIS A 134 -5.43 -2.22 -4.44
N LEU A 135 -4.71 -1.11 -4.38
CA LEU A 135 -4.97 0.06 -5.25
C LEU A 135 -4.77 -0.26 -6.73
N MET A 136 -3.94 -1.24 -7.04
CA MET A 136 -3.70 -1.70 -8.42
C MET A 136 -4.64 -2.83 -8.88
N GLY A 137 -5.67 -3.15 -8.08
CA GLY A 137 -6.74 -4.05 -8.49
C GLY A 137 -6.65 -5.47 -7.97
N TYR A 138 -5.69 -5.81 -7.13
CA TYR A 138 -5.60 -7.12 -6.49
C TYR A 138 -6.53 -7.19 -5.27
N ASP A 139 -7.02 -8.39 -4.97
CA ASP A 139 -7.91 -8.63 -3.87
C ASP A 139 -7.51 -9.91 -3.12
N HIS A 140 -7.99 -10.04 -1.88
CA HIS A 140 -7.78 -11.23 -1.05
C HIS A 140 -9.11 -11.76 -0.46
N MET A 141 -10.24 -11.40 -1.06
CA MET A 141 -11.58 -11.77 -0.58
C MET A 141 -11.91 -13.24 -0.78
N THR A 142 -11.35 -13.88 -1.82
CA THR A 142 -11.58 -15.29 -2.11
C THR A 142 -10.31 -16.11 -1.90
N ASP A 143 -10.46 -17.43 -1.72
CA ASP A 143 -9.33 -18.37 -1.62
C ASP A 143 -8.51 -18.44 -2.90
N ALA A 144 -9.11 -18.12 -4.05
CA ALA A 144 -8.41 -18.05 -5.34
C ALA A 144 -7.58 -16.76 -5.48
N ASP A 145 -8.07 -15.64 -4.93
CA ASP A 145 -7.43 -14.31 -5.04
C ASP A 145 -6.23 -14.15 -4.09
N LYS A 146 -6.32 -14.70 -2.89
CA LYS A 146 -5.26 -14.59 -1.85
C LYS A 146 -3.86 -15.00 -2.34
N PRO A 147 -3.68 -16.20 -2.96
CA PRO A 147 -2.35 -16.61 -3.42
C PRO A 147 -1.81 -15.73 -4.54
N VAL A 148 -2.66 -15.22 -5.42
CA VAL A 148 -2.27 -14.36 -6.53
C VAL A 148 -1.72 -13.03 -6.01
N MET A 149 -2.45 -12.37 -5.11
CA MET A 149 -2.02 -11.13 -4.47
C MET A 149 -0.73 -11.32 -3.68
N ARG A 150 -0.66 -12.38 -2.87
CA ARG A 150 0.52 -12.71 -2.06
C ARG A 150 1.76 -12.95 -2.92
N ALA A 151 1.62 -13.65 -4.03
CA ALA A 151 2.73 -13.90 -4.96
C ALA A 151 3.28 -12.60 -5.55
N MET A 152 2.42 -11.63 -5.86
CA MET A 152 2.84 -10.32 -6.34
C MET A 152 3.55 -9.51 -5.25
N GLU A 153 3.03 -9.51 -4.03
CA GLU A 153 3.69 -8.86 -2.88
C GLU A 153 5.09 -9.44 -2.65
N GLU A 154 5.21 -10.76 -2.59
CA GLU A 154 6.48 -11.44 -2.37
C GLU A 154 7.49 -11.19 -3.50
N LYS A 155 7.04 -11.22 -4.74
CA LYS A 155 7.89 -10.92 -5.90
C LYS A 155 8.41 -9.49 -5.84
N SER A 156 7.55 -8.53 -5.52
CA SER A 156 7.90 -7.12 -5.39
C SER A 156 8.93 -6.90 -4.28
N LEU A 157 8.67 -7.41 -3.10
CA LEU A 157 9.57 -7.29 -1.94
C LEU A 157 10.91 -7.97 -2.17
N ALA A 158 10.91 -9.16 -2.76
CA ALA A 158 12.13 -9.89 -3.08
C ALA A 158 13.03 -9.12 -4.07
N SER A 159 12.44 -8.38 -5.00
CA SER A 159 13.20 -7.57 -5.97
C SER A 159 14.06 -6.48 -5.33
N ILE A 160 13.76 -6.08 -4.11
CA ILE A 160 14.54 -5.10 -3.33
C ILE A 160 15.20 -5.72 -2.09
N GLY A 161 15.30 -7.04 -2.05
CA GLY A 161 15.98 -7.76 -0.98
C GLY A 161 15.19 -7.91 0.32
N LEU A 162 13.87 -7.71 0.28
CA LEU A 162 12.98 -7.95 1.41
C LEU A 162 12.23 -9.26 1.21
N THR A 163 12.38 -10.19 2.14
CA THR A 163 11.62 -11.44 2.14
C THR A 163 10.85 -11.56 3.44
N ARG A 164 9.59 -11.94 3.36
CA ARG A 164 8.78 -12.28 4.53
C ARG A 164 9.17 -13.69 5.00
N GLY A 165 9.62 -13.82 6.25
CA GLY A 165 9.84 -15.11 6.89
C GLY A 165 11.29 -15.58 6.98
N GLU A 166 12.25 -14.76 6.61
CA GLU A 166 13.68 -15.03 6.82
C GLU A 166 14.29 -14.29 8.03
N ASP A 167 13.42 -13.80 8.88
CA ASP A 167 13.83 -13.08 10.09
C ASP A 167 13.84 -13.98 11.32
#